data_7444e62ef90854333146302fd74164b4
#
_entry.id   7444e62ef90854333146302fd74164b4
#
_cell.length_a   1.000
_cell.length_b   1.000
_cell.length_c   1.000
_cell.angle_alpha   90.00
_cell.angle_beta   90.00
_cell.angle_gamma   90.00
#
_symmetry.space_group_name_H-M   'P 1'
#
loop_
_entity.id
_entity.type
_entity.pdbx_description
1 polymer ?
#
loop_
_entity_poly.entity_id
_entity_poly.type
_entity_poly.pdbx_seq_one_letter_code
_entity_poly.pdbx_strand_id
1 'polypeptide(L)'
;KTSSMKKKYKEFMGGSDGTSIEELIKGNLEDVNQIKELSVKNENNIKDIYEKMEYTFQKIGVIKYDAFHEMGGKLSFALCMLDKLNNGYLVNVMHSNNGCFAYVKEIVDGQSYIELGEEEQKALDEAVAGRTGDAILGKKVNEMLENSGKNK
;
A
#
# COMPACT_ATOMS: atom_id res chain seq x y z
N LYS A 1 63.47 3.30 19.37
CA LYS A 1 62.36 3.06 18.41
C LYS A 1 61.27 2.13 18.96
N THR A 2 61.62 1.04 19.65
CA THR A 2 60.70 0.06 20.23
C THR A 2 59.90 0.60 21.42
N SER A 3 60.42 1.53 22.21
CA SER A 3 59.72 2.14 23.35
C SER A 3 58.56 3.05 22.89
N SER A 4 58.77 3.82 21.84
CA SER A 4 57.74 4.69 21.27
C SER A 4 56.60 3.90 20.61
N MET A 5 56.90 2.77 19.97
CA MET A 5 55.85 1.87 19.45
C MET A 5 55.05 1.19 20.56
N LYS A 6 55.72 0.75 21.62
CA LYS A 6 55.02 0.15 22.81
C LYS A 6 54.09 1.18 23.47
N LYS A 7 54.50 2.45 23.54
CA LYS A 7 53.67 3.54 24.09
C LYS A 7 52.42 3.77 23.22
N LYS A 8 52.59 3.90 21.89
CA LYS A 8 51.52 4.05 20.96
C LYS A 8 50.54 2.85 20.94
N TYR A 9 51.12 1.64 21.04
CA TYR A 9 50.28 0.44 21.14
C TYR A 9 49.46 0.41 22.44
N LYS A 10 50.05 0.82 23.56
CA LYS A 10 49.37 0.91 24.84
C LYS A 10 48.29 2.01 24.86
N GLU A 11 48.55 3.15 24.20
CA GLU A 11 47.56 4.22 24.01
C GLU A 11 46.43 3.78 23.09
N PHE A 12 46.74 3.02 22.04
CA PHE A 12 45.76 2.47 21.13
C PHE A 12 44.90 1.36 21.76
N MET A 13 45.49 0.52 22.60
CA MET A 13 44.80 -0.55 23.30
C MET A 13 44.07 -0.12 24.59
N GLY A 14 44.43 1.00 25.17
CA GLY A 14 43.74 1.60 26.30
C GLY A 14 43.00 2.84 25.85
N GLY A 15 41.70 2.73 25.50
CA GLY A 15 40.89 3.85 25.11
C GLY A 15 40.88 4.98 26.17
N SER A 16 40.50 6.18 25.79
CA SER A 16 40.47 7.36 26.66
C SER A 16 39.58 7.18 27.92
N ASP A 17 38.70 6.20 27.91
CA ASP A 17 37.77 5.89 29.03
C ASP A 17 38.18 4.64 29.81
N GLY A 18 39.40 4.11 29.65
CA GLY A 18 39.88 2.91 30.30
C GLY A 18 39.27 1.60 29.78
N THR A 19 38.40 1.66 28.76
CA THR A 19 37.78 0.49 28.13
C THR A 19 38.77 -0.17 27.17
N SER A 20 39.05 -1.47 27.34
CA SER A 20 39.93 -2.20 26.43
C SER A 20 39.32 -2.29 25.03
N ILE A 21 40.16 -2.15 24.01
CA ILE A 21 39.74 -2.37 22.61
C ILE A 21 39.12 -3.77 22.44
N GLU A 22 39.57 -4.74 23.20
CA GLU A 22 39.00 -6.09 23.22
C GLU A 22 37.53 -6.09 23.62
N GLU A 23 37.17 -5.36 24.70
CA GLU A 23 35.76 -5.22 25.13
C GLU A 23 34.92 -4.51 24.12
N LEU A 24 35.44 -3.46 23.47
CA LEU A 24 34.73 -2.75 22.37
C LEU A 24 34.52 -3.67 21.17
N ILE A 25 35.51 -4.48 20.80
CA ILE A 25 35.36 -5.44 19.69
C ILE A 25 34.34 -6.53 20.06
N LYS A 26 34.33 -7.05 21.27
CA LYS A 26 33.34 -8.02 21.73
C LYS A 26 31.93 -7.40 21.69
N GLY A 27 31.74 -6.20 22.22
CA GLY A 27 30.47 -5.50 22.17
C GLY A 27 29.99 -5.31 20.75
N ASN A 28 30.85 -4.83 19.83
CA ASN A 28 30.50 -4.66 18.43
C ASN A 28 30.15 -5.99 17.75
N LEU A 29 30.80 -7.08 18.08
CA LEU A 29 30.47 -8.41 17.52
C LEU A 29 29.12 -8.90 18.02
N GLU A 30 28.79 -8.67 19.29
CA GLU A 30 27.46 -8.96 19.83
C GLU A 30 26.38 -8.13 19.14
N ASP A 31 26.59 -6.83 18.95
CA ASP A 31 25.66 -5.93 18.24
C ASP A 31 25.48 -6.38 16.78
N VAL A 32 26.56 -6.73 16.08
CA VAL A 32 26.50 -7.25 14.70
C VAL A 32 25.69 -8.56 14.64
N ASN A 33 25.85 -9.44 15.60
CA ASN A 33 25.07 -10.68 15.65
C ASN A 33 23.57 -10.40 15.89
N GLN A 34 23.24 -9.49 16.80
CA GLN A 34 21.86 -9.07 17.05
C GLN A 34 21.24 -8.43 15.79
N ILE A 35 22.01 -7.58 15.09
CA ILE A 35 21.56 -6.96 13.83
C ILE A 35 21.30 -8.03 12.76
N LYS A 36 22.14 -9.05 12.65
CA LYS A 36 21.93 -10.17 11.72
C LYS A 36 20.66 -10.93 12.03
N GLU A 37 20.43 -11.29 13.29
CA GLU A 37 19.20 -11.97 13.71
C GLU A 37 17.95 -11.13 13.42
N LEU A 38 18.03 -9.83 13.72
CA LEU A 38 16.93 -8.89 13.42
C LEU A 38 16.68 -8.76 11.92
N SER A 39 17.75 -8.75 11.11
CA SER A 39 17.64 -8.69 9.64
C SER A 39 16.90 -9.92 9.10
N VAL A 40 17.29 -11.12 9.50
CA VAL A 40 16.62 -12.37 9.11
C VAL A 40 15.15 -12.37 9.54
N LYS A 41 14.86 -11.92 10.76
CA LYS A 41 13.48 -11.80 11.23
C LYS A 41 12.68 -10.81 10.40
N ASN A 42 13.27 -9.68 10.03
CA ASN A 42 12.61 -8.67 9.20
C ASN A 42 12.36 -9.20 7.78
N GLU A 43 13.31 -9.92 7.18
CA GLU A 43 13.10 -10.57 5.87
C GLU A 43 11.91 -11.53 5.89
N ASN A 44 11.81 -12.37 6.93
CA ASN A 44 10.69 -13.28 7.09
C ASN A 44 9.34 -12.54 7.30
N ASN A 45 9.35 -11.49 8.10
CA ASN A 45 8.15 -10.66 8.30
C ASN A 45 7.71 -9.98 7.01
N ILE A 46 8.64 -9.45 6.23
CA ILE A 46 8.37 -8.83 4.94
C ILE A 46 7.76 -9.85 3.97
N LYS A 47 8.32 -11.06 3.92
CA LYS A 47 7.78 -12.14 3.09
C LYS A 47 6.33 -12.49 3.49
N ASP A 48 6.05 -12.65 4.78
CA ASP A 48 4.71 -12.91 5.30
C ASP A 48 3.72 -11.79 4.96
N ILE A 49 4.17 -10.54 5.04
CA ILE A 49 3.37 -9.36 4.64
C ILE A 49 3.04 -9.44 3.14
N TYR A 50 4.01 -9.70 2.27
CA TYR A 50 3.76 -9.79 0.83
C TYR A 50 2.82 -10.95 0.48
N GLU A 51 2.95 -12.11 1.13
CA GLU A 51 2.04 -13.24 0.95
C GLU A 51 0.60 -12.88 1.35
N LYS A 52 0.42 -12.21 2.48
CA LYS A 52 -0.91 -11.75 2.93
C LYS A 52 -1.49 -10.66 2.03
N MET A 53 -0.65 -9.77 1.51
CA MET A 53 -1.08 -8.73 0.59
C MET A 53 -1.63 -9.27 -0.73
N GLU A 54 -1.25 -10.47 -1.16
CA GLU A 54 -1.78 -11.04 -2.42
C GLU A 54 -3.30 -11.20 -2.40
N TYR A 55 -3.87 -11.48 -1.23
CA TYR A 55 -5.31 -11.72 -1.03
C TYR A 55 -6.06 -10.49 -0.46
N THR A 56 -5.40 -9.34 -0.36
CA THR A 56 -6.07 -8.11 0.06
C THR A 56 -6.54 -7.31 -1.14
N PHE A 57 -7.66 -6.60 -1.01
CA PHE A 57 -8.11 -5.71 -2.07
C PHE A 57 -7.16 -4.54 -2.25
N GLN A 58 -6.59 -4.45 -3.45
CA GLN A 58 -5.57 -3.46 -3.80
C GLN A 58 -5.99 -2.58 -4.97
N LYS A 59 -6.96 -3.05 -5.76
CA LYS A 59 -7.41 -2.40 -6.98
C LYS A 59 -8.86 -2.01 -6.81
N ILE A 60 -9.18 -0.77 -7.10
CA ILE A 60 -10.53 -0.22 -6.92
C ILE A 60 -10.91 0.56 -8.18
N GLY A 61 -12.12 0.29 -8.68
CA GLY A 61 -12.76 1.08 -9.73
C GLY A 61 -14.13 1.56 -9.26
N VAL A 62 -14.46 2.84 -9.51
CA VAL A 62 -15.74 3.42 -9.08
C VAL A 62 -16.34 4.26 -10.19
N ILE A 63 -17.47 3.84 -10.70
CA ILE A 63 -18.26 4.59 -11.69
C ILE A 63 -19.53 5.09 -11.04
N LYS A 64 -19.71 6.41 -11.03
CA LYS A 64 -20.97 7.05 -10.61
C LYS A 64 -21.81 7.39 -11.81
N TYR A 65 -23.08 7.05 -11.77
CA TYR A 65 -24.00 7.24 -12.88
C TYR A 65 -25.42 7.58 -12.41
N ASP A 66 -26.27 7.97 -13.34
CA ASP A 66 -27.70 8.19 -13.11
C ASP A 66 -28.47 7.04 -13.76
N ALA A 67 -28.93 6.07 -12.94
CA ALA A 67 -29.56 4.85 -13.45
C ALA A 67 -30.93 5.11 -14.10
N PHE A 68 -31.67 6.13 -13.65
CA PHE A 68 -33.07 6.33 -14.03
C PHE A 68 -33.38 7.72 -14.59
N HIS A 69 -32.38 8.61 -14.64
CA HIS A 69 -32.49 10.01 -15.10
C HIS A 69 -33.58 10.85 -14.37
N GLU A 70 -33.98 10.39 -13.18
CA GLU A 70 -35.11 10.94 -12.42
C GLU A 70 -34.70 11.93 -11.34
N MET A 71 -33.45 11.83 -10.84
CA MET A 71 -33.04 12.44 -9.58
C MET A 71 -32.12 13.68 -9.74
N GLY A 72 -31.82 14.10 -10.96
CA GLY A 72 -30.96 15.27 -11.19
C GLY A 72 -29.54 15.16 -10.68
N GLY A 73 -29.02 13.92 -10.49
CA GLY A 73 -27.65 13.68 -10.05
C GLY A 73 -27.22 12.22 -10.16
N LYS A 74 -25.91 11.99 -10.15
CA LYS A 74 -25.32 10.64 -10.22
C LYS A 74 -25.28 10.00 -8.81
N LEU A 75 -26.42 9.51 -8.34
CA LEU A 75 -26.55 8.86 -7.03
C LEU A 75 -26.32 7.36 -7.08
N SER A 76 -26.43 6.75 -8.26
CA SER A 76 -26.12 5.35 -8.49
C SER A 76 -24.61 5.18 -8.70
N PHE A 77 -24.07 4.01 -8.33
CA PHE A 77 -22.67 3.71 -8.54
C PHE A 77 -22.40 2.21 -8.72
N ALA A 78 -21.38 1.90 -9.49
CA ALA A 78 -20.75 0.60 -9.54
C ALA A 78 -19.36 0.70 -8.89
N LEU A 79 -19.08 -0.18 -7.93
CA LEU A 79 -17.82 -0.27 -7.20
C LEU A 79 -17.21 -1.66 -7.44
N CYS A 80 -16.02 -1.73 -7.99
CA CYS A 80 -15.26 -2.95 -8.13
C CYS A 80 -14.04 -2.92 -7.22
N MET A 81 -13.83 -3.99 -6.46
CA MET A 81 -12.70 -4.18 -5.55
C MET A 81 -12.03 -5.50 -5.87
N LEU A 82 -10.74 -5.47 -6.21
CA LEU A 82 -9.98 -6.64 -6.63
C LEU A 82 -8.67 -6.77 -5.84
N ASP A 83 -8.26 -8.00 -5.63
CA ASP A 83 -6.94 -8.36 -5.14
C ASP A 83 -5.87 -8.23 -6.25
N LYS A 84 -4.65 -8.64 -5.95
CA LYS A 84 -3.52 -8.64 -6.89
C LYS A 84 -3.79 -9.51 -8.12
N LEU A 85 -4.51 -10.62 -7.94
CA LEU A 85 -4.83 -11.62 -8.96
C LEU A 85 -6.12 -11.31 -9.75
N ASN A 86 -6.71 -10.13 -9.55
CA ASN A 86 -8.00 -9.71 -10.12
C ASN A 86 -9.20 -10.54 -9.65
N ASN A 87 -9.14 -11.09 -8.43
CA ASN A 87 -10.29 -11.71 -7.78
C ASN A 87 -10.93 -10.72 -6.80
N GLY A 88 -12.24 -10.73 -6.71
CA GLY A 88 -12.94 -9.86 -5.78
C GLY A 88 -14.42 -9.71 -6.08
N TYR A 89 -14.93 -8.52 -5.84
CA TYR A 89 -16.36 -8.25 -5.91
C TYR A 89 -16.66 -6.94 -6.63
N LEU A 90 -17.76 -6.97 -7.35
CA LEU A 90 -18.39 -5.80 -7.94
C LEU A 90 -19.73 -5.56 -7.23
N VAL A 91 -19.89 -4.39 -6.64
CA VAL A 91 -21.11 -3.94 -5.97
C VAL A 91 -21.75 -2.88 -6.84
N ASN A 92 -23.00 -3.10 -7.25
CA ASN A 92 -23.76 -2.11 -7.98
C ASN A 92 -24.96 -1.63 -7.15
N VAL A 93 -25.09 -0.33 -7.02
CA VAL A 93 -26.16 0.33 -6.28
C VAL A 93 -26.90 1.28 -7.21
N MET A 94 -28.17 0.98 -7.44
CA MET A 94 -29.06 1.82 -8.23
C MET A 94 -30.04 2.56 -7.32
N HIS A 95 -30.03 3.87 -7.41
CA HIS A 95 -30.92 4.75 -6.66
C HIS A 95 -32.04 5.28 -7.54
N SER A 96 -33.28 5.10 -7.09
CA SER A 96 -34.49 5.65 -7.72
C SER A 96 -35.36 6.39 -6.71
N ASN A 97 -36.37 7.10 -7.20
CA ASN A 97 -37.38 7.76 -6.34
C ASN A 97 -38.14 6.80 -5.42
N ASN A 98 -38.23 5.52 -5.81
CA ASN A 98 -39.00 4.51 -5.11
C ASN A 98 -38.15 3.62 -4.20
N GLY A 99 -36.83 3.78 -4.18
CA GLY A 99 -35.93 2.98 -3.34
C GLY A 99 -34.52 2.85 -3.92
N CYS A 100 -33.73 2.07 -3.22
CA CYS A 100 -32.37 1.76 -3.57
C CYS A 100 -32.21 0.25 -3.75
N PHE A 101 -31.67 -0.19 -4.87
CA PHE A 101 -31.41 -1.59 -5.19
C PHE A 101 -29.90 -1.82 -5.20
N ALA A 102 -29.44 -2.79 -4.43
CA ALA A 102 -28.04 -3.16 -4.37
C ALA A 102 -27.87 -4.65 -4.64
N TYR A 103 -26.86 -5.01 -5.43
CA TYR A 103 -26.47 -6.39 -5.65
C TYR A 103 -24.96 -6.50 -5.84
N VAL A 104 -24.46 -7.73 -5.62
CA VAL A 104 -23.02 -8.04 -5.67
C VAL A 104 -22.80 -9.11 -6.73
N LYS A 105 -21.76 -8.96 -7.52
CA LYS A 105 -21.25 -9.95 -8.47
C LYS A 105 -19.85 -10.34 -8.09
N GLU A 106 -19.52 -11.63 -8.19
CA GLU A 106 -18.16 -12.13 -8.03
C GLU A 106 -17.34 -11.88 -9.28
N ILE A 107 -16.09 -11.50 -9.08
CA ILE A 107 -15.07 -11.39 -10.13
C ILE A 107 -13.97 -12.39 -9.85
N VAL A 108 -13.67 -13.22 -10.82
CA VAL A 108 -12.61 -14.23 -10.77
C VAL A 108 -11.71 -14.06 -11.99
N ASP A 109 -10.42 -13.88 -11.75
CA ASP A 109 -9.41 -13.65 -12.79
C ASP A 109 -9.79 -12.49 -13.75
N GLY A 110 -10.36 -11.42 -13.18
CA GLY A 110 -10.79 -10.24 -13.94
C GLY A 110 -12.04 -10.44 -14.79
N GLN A 111 -12.81 -11.49 -14.55
CA GLN A 111 -14.01 -11.80 -15.30
C GLN A 111 -15.20 -12.08 -14.39
N SER A 112 -16.40 -11.80 -14.86
CA SER A 112 -17.65 -12.15 -14.19
C SER A 112 -18.35 -13.29 -14.91
N TYR A 113 -18.89 -14.24 -14.15
CA TYR A 113 -19.74 -15.30 -14.70
C TYR A 113 -21.14 -14.81 -15.09
N ILE A 114 -21.54 -13.64 -14.58
CA ILE A 114 -22.82 -13.00 -14.85
C ILE A 114 -22.55 -11.81 -15.74
N GLU A 115 -23.39 -11.59 -16.75
CA GLU A 115 -23.28 -10.47 -17.66
C GLU A 115 -23.24 -9.14 -16.89
N LEU A 116 -22.27 -8.30 -17.22
CA LEU A 116 -22.09 -6.97 -16.62
C LEU A 116 -22.81 -5.91 -17.44
N GLY A 117 -23.42 -4.96 -16.76
CA GLY A 117 -23.90 -3.72 -17.39
C GLY A 117 -22.73 -2.83 -17.82
N GLU A 118 -23.00 -1.80 -18.61
CA GLU A 118 -21.96 -0.91 -19.15
C GLU A 118 -21.16 -0.20 -18.06
N GLU A 119 -21.82 0.29 -17.01
CA GLU A 119 -21.19 0.98 -15.88
C GLU A 119 -20.41 0.00 -14.98
N GLU A 120 -20.91 -1.22 -14.85
CA GLU A 120 -20.23 -2.28 -14.13
C GLU A 120 -18.95 -2.71 -14.84
N GLN A 121 -19.00 -2.86 -16.16
CA GLN A 121 -17.80 -3.18 -16.96
C GLN A 121 -16.77 -2.05 -16.86
N LYS A 122 -17.17 -0.80 -16.93
CA LYS A 122 -16.26 0.35 -16.73
C LYS A 122 -15.61 0.33 -15.35
N ALA A 123 -16.37 -0.03 -14.29
CA ALA A 123 -15.81 -0.14 -12.94
C ALA A 123 -14.80 -1.29 -12.82
N LEU A 124 -15.07 -2.42 -13.48
CA LEU A 124 -14.15 -3.54 -13.56
C LEU A 124 -12.87 -3.14 -14.32
N ASP A 125 -13.01 -2.51 -15.48
CA ASP A 125 -11.88 -2.07 -16.31
C ASP A 125 -10.98 -1.07 -15.56
N GLU A 126 -11.57 -0.14 -14.80
CA GLU A 126 -10.80 0.78 -13.93
C GLU A 126 -10.04 0.05 -12.83
N ALA A 127 -10.69 -0.93 -12.17
CA ALA A 127 -10.05 -1.73 -11.14
C ALA A 127 -8.89 -2.56 -11.70
N VAL A 128 -9.10 -3.25 -12.83
CA VAL A 128 -8.06 -4.07 -13.50
C VAL A 128 -6.88 -3.20 -13.97
N ALA A 129 -7.15 -2.01 -14.50
CA ALA A 129 -6.11 -1.05 -14.90
C ALA A 129 -5.22 -0.59 -13.74
N GLY A 130 -5.56 -0.96 -12.50
CA GLY A 130 -4.75 -0.68 -11.31
C GLY A 130 -4.61 0.82 -11.02
N ARG A 131 -5.60 1.63 -11.39
CA ARG A 131 -5.69 3.00 -10.92
C ARG A 131 -5.98 2.97 -9.44
N THR A 132 -4.93 2.78 -8.66
CA THR A 132 -4.95 2.90 -7.21
C THR A 132 -5.54 4.27 -6.86
N GLY A 133 -6.39 4.30 -5.83
CA GLY A 133 -7.05 5.53 -5.36
C GLY A 133 -6.13 6.74 -5.18
N ASP A 134 -4.82 6.52 -5.01
CA ASP A 134 -3.80 7.55 -4.96
C ASP A 134 -3.65 8.35 -6.26
N ALA A 135 -3.84 7.74 -7.44
CA ALA A 135 -3.76 8.46 -8.71
C ALA A 135 -5.02 9.31 -8.98
N ILE A 136 -6.17 8.88 -8.47
CA ILE A 136 -7.45 9.59 -8.66
C ILE A 136 -7.66 10.64 -7.57
N LEU A 137 -7.40 10.29 -6.31
CA LEU A 137 -7.49 11.20 -5.16
C LEU A 137 -6.39 12.25 -5.19
N GLY A 138 -5.14 11.87 -5.50
CA GLY A 138 -4.01 12.79 -5.57
C GLY A 138 -4.18 13.86 -6.65
N LYS A 139 -4.66 13.50 -7.86
CA LYS A 139 -4.96 14.49 -8.90
C LYS A 139 -6.10 15.42 -8.51
N LYS A 140 -7.22 14.89 -7.99
CA LYS A 140 -8.35 15.72 -7.54
C LYS A 140 -8.00 16.63 -6.38
N VAL A 141 -7.24 16.15 -5.42
CA VAL A 141 -6.81 16.96 -4.27
C VAL A 141 -5.86 18.06 -4.73
N ASN A 142 -4.91 17.78 -5.61
CA ASN A 142 -4.03 18.81 -6.17
C ASN A 142 -4.78 19.85 -7.00
N GLU A 143 -5.72 19.44 -7.83
CA GLU A 143 -6.59 20.38 -8.59
C GLU A 143 -7.45 21.26 -7.67
N MET A 144 -7.97 20.71 -6.57
CA MET A 144 -8.71 21.48 -5.55
C MET A 144 -7.82 22.46 -4.79
N LEU A 145 -6.59 22.08 -4.46
CA LEU A 145 -5.61 22.94 -3.79
C LEU A 145 -5.14 24.08 -4.70
N GLU A 146 -4.87 23.80 -5.98
CA GLU A 146 -4.52 24.82 -6.98
C GLU A 146 -5.64 25.83 -7.22
N ASN A 147 -6.90 25.36 -7.26
CA ASN A 147 -8.05 26.23 -7.44
C ASN A 147 -8.38 27.09 -6.20
N SER A 148 -8.10 26.58 -5.00
CA SER A 148 -8.27 27.36 -3.76
C SER A 148 -7.18 28.39 -3.54
N GLY A 149 -5.99 28.22 -4.15
CA GLY A 149 -4.89 29.19 -4.12
C GLY A 149 -5.06 30.39 -5.08
N LYS A 150 -5.95 30.29 -6.07
CA LYS A 150 -6.19 31.35 -7.07
C LYS A 150 -7.29 32.35 -6.69
N ASN A 151 -7.98 32.13 -5.57
CA ASN A 151 -9.07 32.97 -5.06
C ASN A 151 -8.68 33.78 -3.80
N LYS A 152 -7.39 34.11 -3.65
CA LYS A 152 -6.91 35.05 -2.63
C LYS A 152 -6.22 36.25 -3.25
#